data_0cfac531fbb55ab9daaa33533deff091
#
_entry.id   0cfac531fbb55ab9daaa33533deff091
#
_cell.length_a   1.000
_cell.length_b   1.000
_cell.length_c   1.000
_cell.angle_alpha   90.00
_cell.angle_beta   90.00
_cell.angle_gamma   90.00
#
_symmetry.space_group_name_H-M   'P 1'
#
loop_
_entity.id
_entity.type
_entity.pdbx_description
1 polymer ?
#
loop_
_entity_poly.entity_id
_entity_poly.type
_entity_poly.pdbx_seq_one_letter_code
_entity_poly.pdbx_strand_id
1 'polypeptide(L)'
;MDRKALLCRSILETPAITQRELAEKLDVSLGTVNGLVRDCTGLGYLESAEEGKYRVTETGLQFLKPYRVDGALFIAAGFGSRFVPLTFETPKGLLEVQGERMIERQICQLKEAGIHNITIVVGYLKEKFE
;
A
#
# COMPACT_ATOMS: atom_id res chain seq x y z
N MET A 1 7.70 -10.00 1.81
CA MET A 1 6.57 -9.99 2.77
C MET A 1 6.06 -11.41 2.93
N ASP A 2 5.72 -11.81 4.15
CA ASP A 2 5.21 -13.16 4.45
C ASP A 2 3.89 -13.41 3.68
N ARG A 3 3.76 -14.57 3.03
CA ARG A 3 2.56 -14.93 2.25
C ARG A 3 1.30 -14.97 3.11
N LYS A 4 1.41 -15.33 4.39
CA LYS A 4 0.30 -15.31 5.34
C LYS A 4 -0.16 -13.88 5.62
N ALA A 5 0.78 -12.94 5.75
CA ALA A 5 0.46 -11.53 5.93
C ALA A 5 -0.21 -10.93 4.68
N LEU A 6 0.26 -11.30 3.47
CA LEU A 6 -0.38 -10.91 2.22
C LEU A 6 -1.81 -11.43 2.11
N LEU A 7 -2.04 -12.70 2.47
CA LEU A 7 -3.38 -13.30 2.48
C LEU A 7 -4.32 -12.57 3.45
N CYS A 8 -3.91 -12.43 4.71
CA CYS A 8 -4.71 -11.76 5.74
C CYS A 8 -5.02 -10.30 5.36
N ARG A 9 -4.03 -9.58 4.82
CA ARG A 9 -4.20 -8.22 4.33
C ARG A 9 -5.21 -8.15 3.17
N SER A 10 -5.12 -9.06 2.20
CA SER A 10 -6.06 -9.10 1.07
C SER A 10 -7.50 -9.35 1.51
N ILE A 11 -7.71 -10.21 2.51
CA ILE A 11 -9.03 -10.46 3.11
C ILE A 11 -9.53 -9.22 3.87
N LEU A 12 -8.65 -8.51 4.56
CA LEU A 12 -9.00 -7.31 5.30
C LEU A 12 -9.40 -6.15 4.37
N GLU A 13 -8.67 -5.98 3.27
CA GLU A 13 -8.91 -4.92 2.27
C GLU A 13 -10.16 -5.18 1.43
N THR A 14 -10.46 -6.45 1.17
CA THR A 14 -11.61 -6.88 0.36
C THR A 14 -12.41 -7.91 1.13
N PRO A 15 -13.30 -7.49 2.04
CA PRO A 15 -14.21 -8.40 2.74
C PRO A 15 -15.03 -9.19 1.71
N ALA A 16 -15.19 -10.47 1.91
CA ALA A 16 -15.90 -11.38 1.02
C ALA A 16 -15.14 -11.82 -0.26
N ILE A 17 -13.85 -11.52 -0.39
CA ILE A 17 -13.00 -12.05 -1.46
C ILE A 17 -13.01 -13.57 -1.46
N THR A 18 -13.19 -14.18 -2.63
CA THR A 18 -13.16 -15.64 -2.80
C THR A 18 -11.73 -16.17 -2.85
N GLN A 19 -11.55 -17.46 -2.58
CA GLN A 19 -10.22 -18.08 -2.69
C GLN A 19 -9.66 -18.09 -4.11
N ARG A 20 -10.50 -18.03 -5.14
CA ARG A 20 -10.07 -17.89 -6.54
C ARG A 20 -9.50 -16.49 -6.80
N GLU A 21 -10.23 -15.47 -6.39
CA GLU A 21 -9.77 -14.08 -6.50
C GLU A 21 -8.49 -13.85 -5.67
N LEU A 22 -8.36 -14.48 -4.50
CA LEU A 22 -7.11 -14.47 -3.72
C LEU A 22 -5.95 -15.13 -4.48
N ALA A 23 -6.19 -16.26 -5.17
CA ALA A 23 -5.18 -16.92 -5.97
C ALA A 23 -4.68 -16.02 -7.12
N GLU A 24 -5.59 -15.35 -7.81
CA GLU A 24 -5.27 -14.39 -8.86
C GLU A 24 -4.53 -13.17 -8.29
N LYS A 25 -5.05 -12.55 -7.21
CA LYS A 25 -4.45 -11.35 -6.58
C LYS A 25 -3.03 -11.62 -6.04
N LEU A 26 -2.77 -12.81 -5.53
CA LEU A 26 -1.48 -13.21 -4.94
C LEU A 26 -0.54 -13.91 -5.94
N ASP A 27 -0.99 -14.11 -7.17
CA ASP A 27 -0.25 -14.86 -8.21
C ASP A 27 0.24 -16.24 -7.73
N VAL A 28 -0.67 -17.01 -7.16
CA VAL A 28 -0.42 -18.38 -6.65
C VAL A 28 -1.52 -19.34 -7.04
N SER A 29 -1.26 -20.64 -6.92
CA SER A 29 -2.28 -21.66 -7.18
C SER A 29 -3.38 -21.65 -6.12
N LEU A 30 -4.60 -22.08 -6.50
CA LEU A 30 -5.71 -22.25 -5.56
C LEU A 30 -5.36 -23.21 -4.40
N GLY A 31 -4.59 -24.27 -4.69
CA GLY A 31 -4.09 -25.19 -3.67
C GLY A 31 -3.18 -24.50 -2.64
N THR A 32 -2.36 -23.56 -3.08
CA THR A 32 -1.53 -22.74 -2.19
C THR A 32 -2.39 -21.85 -1.29
N VAL A 33 -3.42 -21.20 -1.86
CA VAL A 33 -4.37 -20.39 -1.07
C VAL A 33 -5.09 -21.25 -0.03
N ASN A 34 -5.59 -22.42 -0.40
CA ASN A 34 -6.24 -23.35 0.53
C ASN A 34 -5.31 -23.73 1.70
N GLY A 35 -4.03 -24.00 1.40
CA GLY A 35 -3.01 -24.27 2.43
C GLY A 35 -2.82 -23.08 3.37
N LEU A 36 -2.64 -21.88 2.80
CA LEU A 36 -2.44 -20.65 3.58
C LEU A 36 -3.65 -20.32 4.45
N VAL A 37 -4.87 -20.47 3.93
CA VAL A 37 -6.12 -20.24 4.68
C VAL A 37 -6.20 -21.22 5.86
N ARG A 38 -5.95 -22.52 5.63
CA ARG A 38 -5.95 -23.51 6.69
C ARG A 38 -4.92 -23.18 7.78
N ASP A 39 -3.71 -22.82 7.38
CA ASP A 39 -2.64 -22.47 8.32
C ASP A 39 -3.00 -21.22 9.12
N CYS A 40 -3.51 -20.16 8.46
CA CYS A 40 -3.92 -18.92 9.13
C CYS A 40 -5.11 -19.15 10.06
N THR A 41 -6.05 -20.03 9.71
CA THR A 41 -7.16 -20.40 10.58
C THR A 41 -6.66 -21.19 11.79
N GLY A 42 -5.73 -22.14 11.58
CA GLY A 42 -5.11 -22.90 12.67
C GLY A 42 -4.31 -22.04 13.65
N LEU A 43 -3.71 -20.93 13.17
CA LEU A 43 -3.00 -19.94 13.99
C LEU A 43 -3.95 -18.90 14.63
N GLY A 44 -5.24 -18.97 14.35
CA GLY A 44 -6.24 -18.03 14.86
C GLY A 44 -6.20 -16.66 14.20
N TYR A 45 -5.54 -16.50 13.06
CA TYR A 45 -5.51 -15.23 12.32
C TYR A 45 -6.76 -14.99 11.49
N LEU A 46 -7.40 -16.06 11.06
CA LEU A 46 -8.64 -16.06 10.31
C LEU A 46 -9.72 -16.87 11.01
N GLU A 47 -10.95 -16.47 10.87
CA GLU A 47 -12.14 -17.23 11.23
C GLU A 47 -13.04 -17.39 10.01
N SER A 48 -13.80 -18.50 9.98
CA SER A 48 -14.79 -18.73 8.94
C SER A 48 -15.96 -17.77 9.13
N ALA A 49 -16.34 -17.09 8.06
CA ALA A 49 -17.57 -16.32 7.95
C ALA A 49 -18.60 -17.09 7.11
N GLU A 50 -19.72 -16.48 6.81
CA GLU A 50 -20.78 -17.11 6.00
C GLU A 50 -20.28 -17.42 4.58
N GLU A 51 -20.84 -18.48 3.98
CA GLU A 51 -20.63 -18.88 2.56
C GLU A 51 -19.17 -19.16 2.13
N GLY A 52 -18.36 -19.76 2.99
CA GLY A 52 -16.97 -20.09 2.64
C GLY A 52 -16.03 -18.91 2.54
N LYS A 53 -16.43 -17.76 3.09
CA LYS A 53 -15.63 -16.54 3.24
C LYS A 53 -14.89 -16.58 4.57
N TYR A 54 -13.89 -15.70 4.69
CA TYR A 54 -13.05 -15.60 5.87
C TYR A 54 -12.99 -14.16 6.37
N ARG A 55 -12.80 -14.01 7.67
CA ARG A 55 -12.60 -12.72 8.33
C ARG A 55 -11.32 -12.76 9.16
N VAL A 56 -10.59 -11.65 9.17
CA VAL A 56 -9.40 -11.48 9.99
C VAL A 56 -9.83 -11.26 11.44
N THR A 57 -9.27 -12.05 12.35
CA THR A 57 -9.52 -11.95 13.80
C THR A 57 -8.66 -10.86 14.44
N GLU A 58 -8.91 -10.55 15.71
CA GLU A 58 -8.05 -9.65 16.48
C GLU A 58 -6.59 -10.14 16.53
N THR A 59 -6.38 -11.45 16.67
CA THR A 59 -5.04 -12.08 16.60
C THR A 59 -4.40 -11.87 15.23
N GLY A 60 -5.18 -11.97 14.14
CA GLY A 60 -4.74 -11.66 12.79
C GLY A 60 -4.39 -10.19 12.60
N LEU A 61 -5.14 -9.26 13.20
CA LEU A 61 -4.82 -7.83 13.18
C LEU A 61 -3.50 -7.54 13.92
N GLN A 62 -3.26 -8.18 15.07
CA GLN A 62 -1.99 -8.07 15.79
C GLN A 62 -0.81 -8.62 14.97
N PHE A 63 -1.01 -9.75 14.29
CA PHE A 63 -0.01 -10.31 13.38
C PHE A 63 0.32 -9.36 12.22
N LEU A 64 -0.65 -8.58 11.72
CA LEU A 64 -0.45 -7.62 10.64
C LEU A 64 0.23 -6.32 11.06
N LYS A 65 0.29 -5.98 12.34
CA LYS A 65 0.90 -4.72 12.82
C LYS A 65 2.29 -4.43 12.26
N PRO A 66 3.27 -5.38 12.25
CA PRO A 66 4.61 -5.13 11.71
C PRO A 66 4.63 -4.88 10.19
N TYR A 67 3.57 -5.27 9.49
CA TYR A 67 3.44 -5.12 8.04
C TYR A 67 2.57 -3.92 7.63
N ARG A 68 2.06 -3.17 8.61
CA ARG A 68 1.25 -1.99 8.38
C ARG A 68 2.15 -0.76 8.30
N VAL A 69 1.91 0.06 7.28
CA VAL A 69 2.52 1.38 7.14
C VAL A 69 1.45 2.41 7.52
N ASP A 70 1.68 3.16 8.59
CA ASP A 70 0.70 4.12 9.12
C ASP A 70 0.77 5.47 8.41
N GLY A 71 1.88 5.77 7.72
CA GLY A 71 2.03 7.01 6.99
C GLY A 71 3.28 7.03 6.12
N ALA A 72 3.36 8.02 5.25
CA ALA A 72 4.50 8.27 4.39
C ALA A 72 5.01 9.70 4.59
N LEU A 73 6.33 9.88 4.52
CA LEU A 73 7.00 11.16 4.57
C LEU A 73 7.73 11.42 3.25
N PHE A 74 7.31 12.45 2.53
CA PHE A 74 8.04 12.96 1.37
C PHE A 74 8.98 14.08 1.77
N ILE A 75 10.25 13.98 1.42
CA ILE A 75 11.21 15.06 1.58
C ILE A 75 11.43 15.72 0.21
N ALA A 76 10.71 16.81 -0.04
CA ALA A 76 10.72 17.56 -1.29
C ALA A 76 11.40 18.94 -1.12
N ALA A 77 12.35 19.05 -0.19
CA ALA A 77 12.98 20.31 0.19
C ALA A 77 14.19 20.71 -0.69
N GLY A 78 14.71 19.79 -1.50
CA GLY A 78 15.93 19.99 -2.28
C GLY A 78 15.73 20.80 -3.56
N PHE A 79 16.79 21.52 -3.99
CA PHE A 79 16.83 22.28 -5.25
C PHE A 79 16.70 21.42 -6.51
N GLY A 80 17.13 20.17 -6.47
CA GLY A 80 17.09 19.27 -7.65
C GLY A 80 18.09 19.66 -8.74
N SER A 81 19.33 19.93 -8.39
CA SER A 81 20.40 20.42 -9.26
C SER A 81 20.63 19.62 -10.55
N ARG A 82 20.29 18.32 -10.53
CA ARG A 82 20.41 17.44 -11.71
C ARG A 82 19.42 17.77 -12.83
N PHE A 83 18.40 18.57 -12.53
CA PHE A 83 17.31 18.94 -13.44
C PHE A 83 17.38 20.43 -13.86
N VAL A 84 18.48 21.13 -13.54
CA VAL A 84 18.72 22.50 -14.02
C VAL A 84 18.78 22.50 -15.56
N PRO A 85 18.15 23.48 -16.28
CA PRO A 85 17.54 24.71 -15.73
C PRO A 85 16.08 24.59 -15.27
N LEU A 86 15.41 23.46 -15.45
CA LEU A 86 13.98 23.28 -15.16
C LEU A 86 13.64 23.59 -13.69
N THR A 87 14.55 23.27 -12.77
CA THR A 87 14.35 23.47 -11.33
C THR A 87 14.61 24.89 -10.85
N PHE A 88 15.01 25.82 -11.71
CA PHE A 88 15.08 27.24 -11.34
C PHE A 88 13.69 27.84 -11.05
N GLU A 89 12.68 27.40 -11.78
CA GLU A 89 11.32 27.92 -11.67
C GLU A 89 10.32 26.94 -11.07
N THR A 90 10.61 25.64 -11.13
CA THR A 90 9.69 24.59 -10.69
C THR A 90 10.41 23.59 -9.80
N PRO A 91 9.97 23.36 -8.54
CA PRO A 91 10.53 22.31 -7.69
C PRO A 91 10.49 20.95 -8.38
N LYS A 92 11.52 20.13 -8.15
CA LYS A 92 11.62 18.80 -8.77
C LYS A 92 10.34 17.95 -8.62
N GLY A 93 9.70 17.98 -7.46
CA GLY A 93 8.48 17.19 -7.21
C GLY A 93 7.27 17.63 -8.04
N LEU A 94 7.27 18.89 -8.50
CA LEU A 94 6.21 19.46 -9.34
C LEU A 94 6.52 19.42 -10.83
N LEU A 95 7.69 18.88 -11.23
CA LEU A 95 7.97 18.65 -12.65
C LEU A 95 6.99 17.65 -13.24
N GLU A 96 6.49 17.98 -14.42
CA GLU A 96 5.57 17.11 -15.16
C GLU A 96 6.35 16.11 -16.01
N VAL A 97 5.92 14.85 -15.92
CA VAL A 97 6.41 13.76 -16.75
C VAL A 97 5.19 13.08 -17.37
N GLN A 98 5.11 13.10 -18.69
CA GLN A 98 3.96 12.54 -19.43
C GLN A 98 2.61 13.17 -19.03
N GLY A 99 2.58 14.46 -18.71
CA GLY A 99 1.36 15.20 -18.35
C GLY A 99 0.90 15.04 -16.90
N GLU A 100 1.70 14.41 -16.05
CA GLU A 100 1.42 14.22 -14.62
C GLU A 100 2.59 14.71 -13.75
N ARG A 101 2.31 15.40 -12.66
CA ARG A 101 3.35 15.83 -11.71
C ARG A 101 3.89 14.64 -10.94
N MET A 102 5.22 14.59 -10.80
CA MET A 102 5.90 13.46 -10.14
C MET A 102 5.36 13.17 -8.73
N ILE A 103 5.10 14.21 -7.93
CA ILE A 103 4.61 14.05 -6.57
C ILE A 103 3.16 13.57 -6.54
N GLU A 104 2.31 14.04 -7.46
CA GLU A 104 0.90 13.62 -7.55
C GLU A 104 0.79 12.13 -7.84
N ARG A 105 1.57 11.63 -8.79
CA ARG A 105 1.64 10.20 -9.10
C ARG A 105 2.07 9.37 -7.90
N GLN A 106 3.09 9.81 -7.16
CA GLN A 106 3.55 9.12 -5.96
C GLN A 106 2.49 9.11 -4.85
N ILE A 107 1.77 10.23 -4.66
CA ILE A 107 0.67 10.31 -3.70
C ILE A 107 -0.47 9.36 -4.10
N CYS A 108 -0.84 9.30 -5.39
CA CYS A 108 -1.85 8.36 -5.87
C CYS A 108 -1.45 6.91 -5.58
N GLN A 109 -0.22 6.52 -5.89
CA GLN A 109 0.29 5.17 -5.62
C GLN A 109 0.24 4.82 -4.11
N LEU A 110 0.56 5.77 -3.22
CA LEU A 110 0.44 5.55 -1.78
C LEU A 110 -1.01 5.37 -1.33
N LYS A 111 -1.93 6.20 -1.86
CA LYS A 111 -3.36 6.07 -1.56
C LYS A 111 -3.92 4.74 -2.05
N GLU A 112 -3.55 4.29 -3.24
CA GLU A 112 -3.91 2.98 -3.78
C GLU A 112 -3.37 1.83 -2.91
N ALA A 113 -2.19 2.02 -2.30
CA ALA A 113 -1.63 1.08 -1.32
C ALA A 113 -2.26 1.19 0.08
N GLY A 114 -3.30 2.03 0.27
CA GLY A 114 -4.00 2.20 1.53
C GLY A 114 -3.31 3.15 2.53
N ILE A 115 -2.31 3.92 2.09
CA ILE A 115 -1.58 4.87 2.92
C ILE A 115 -2.17 6.27 2.69
N HIS A 116 -2.96 6.76 3.64
CA HIS A 116 -3.67 8.04 3.54
C HIS A 116 -3.03 9.16 4.36
N ASN A 117 -2.22 8.81 5.36
CA ASN A 117 -1.50 9.80 6.15
C ASN A 117 -0.17 10.13 5.46
N ILE A 118 -0.14 11.24 4.72
CA ILE A 118 1.01 11.65 3.91
C ILE A 118 1.48 13.02 4.37
N THR A 119 2.72 13.12 4.79
CA THR A 119 3.39 14.37 5.17
C THR A 119 4.41 14.74 4.11
N ILE A 120 4.41 16.00 3.68
CA ILE A 120 5.36 16.52 2.70
C ILE A 120 6.20 17.60 3.36
N VAL A 121 7.51 17.39 3.39
CA VAL A 121 8.47 18.41 3.85
C VAL A 121 8.95 19.18 2.63
N VAL A 122 8.63 20.45 2.57
CA VAL A 122 8.99 21.35 1.48
C VAL A 122 10.06 22.35 1.92
N GLY A 123 10.80 22.91 0.98
CA GLY A 123 11.85 23.88 1.25
C GLY A 123 12.01 24.84 0.08
N TYR A 124 12.80 24.47 -0.91
CA TYR A 124 13.02 25.30 -2.10
C TYR A 124 11.71 25.52 -2.87
N LEU A 125 11.35 26.78 -3.13
CA LEU A 125 10.12 27.22 -3.79
C LEU A 125 8.86 26.59 -3.14
N LYS A 126 8.83 26.53 -1.80
CA LYS A 126 7.74 25.92 -1.01
C LYS A 126 6.36 26.44 -1.36
N GLU A 127 6.26 27.74 -1.71
CA GLU A 127 5.02 28.42 -2.12
C GLU A 127 4.36 27.84 -3.36
N LYS A 128 5.07 27.01 -4.12
CA LYS A 128 4.53 26.33 -5.32
C LYS A 128 3.83 25.00 -5.00
N PHE A 129 3.91 24.53 -3.75
CA PHE A 129 3.23 23.33 -3.27
C PHE A 129 1.85 23.62 -2.62
N GLU A 130 1.44 24.88 -2.56
CA GLU A 130 0.13 25.31 -2.03
C GLU A 130 -1.02 25.14 -3.01
#